data_2f29d7e8589737bb52699e689ccb4ea0
#
_entry.id   2f29d7e8589737bb52699e689ccb4ea0
#
_cell.length_a   1.000
_cell.length_b   1.000
_cell.length_c   1.000
_cell.angle_alpha   90.00
_cell.angle_beta   90.00
_cell.angle_gamma   90.00
#
_symmetry.space_group_name_H-M   'P 1'
#
loop_
_entity.id
_entity.type
_entity.pdbx_description
1 polymer ?
#
loop_
_entity_poly.entity_id
_entity_poly.type
_entity_poly.pdbx_seq_one_letter_code
_entity_poly.pdbx_strand_id
1 'polypeptide(L)'
;MKILFISPTFSGAGGVGPHASRLSKKLSEEGHDIELMDVPHIPVKNLKNLSFSIFGTLKGLSNSKTYDVVHAWNLPSAFIMKHIKAKKKILSIHGVYSDQVKMLHSKLTGNLVTSKESQVLDWADVLTTDSKYVQLEYKKKLGKDFE
;
A
#
# COMPACT_ATOMS: atom_id res chain seq x y z
N MET A 1 16.86 -1.53 -12.40
CA MET A 1 16.52 -0.85 -11.12
C MET A 1 16.25 -1.92 -10.08
N LYS A 2 16.55 -1.61 -8.81
CA LYS A 2 16.18 -2.47 -7.69
C LYS A 2 14.84 -2.01 -7.09
N ILE A 3 13.81 -2.85 -7.17
CA ILE A 3 12.44 -2.50 -6.84
C ILE A 3 11.91 -3.44 -5.76
N LEU A 4 11.38 -2.87 -4.67
CA LEU A 4 10.70 -3.61 -3.62
C LEU A 4 9.19 -3.48 -3.78
N PHE A 5 8.48 -4.60 -3.85
CA PHE A 5 7.02 -4.66 -3.78
C PHE A 5 6.57 -5.03 -2.37
N ILE A 6 5.61 -4.28 -1.83
CA ILE A 6 5.00 -4.53 -0.52
C ILE A 6 3.50 -4.69 -0.70
N SER A 7 2.99 -5.89 -0.46
CA SER A 7 1.56 -6.20 -0.55
C SER A 7 1.16 -7.22 0.51
N PRO A 8 -0.06 -7.15 1.07
CA PRO A 8 -0.58 -8.19 1.98
C PRO A 8 -0.73 -9.57 1.34
N THR A 9 -0.69 -9.63 0.01
CA THR A 9 -0.75 -10.86 -0.77
C THR A 9 -0.21 -10.63 -2.17
N PHE A 10 0.43 -11.65 -2.75
CA PHE A 10 0.85 -11.70 -4.14
C PHE A 10 0.13 -12.84 -4.91
N SER A 11 -0.86 -13.47 -4.27
CA SER A 11 -1.62 -14.59 -4.82
C SER A 11 -3.12 -14.40 -4.59
N GLY A 12 -3.94 -15.28 -5.15
CA GLY A 12 -5.39 -15.29 -4.99
C GLY A 12 -6.15 -15.07 -6.29
N ALA A 13 -7.47 -15.32 -6.29
CA ALA A 13 -8.31 -15.29 -7.47
C ALA A 13 -8.82 -13.88 -7.85
N GLY A 14 -8.48 -12.84 -7.10
CA GLY A 14 -8.94 -11.47 -7.36
C GLY A 14 -8.30 -10.42 -6.48
N GLY A 15 -8.55 -9.15 -6.80
CA GLY A 15 -8.04 -8.00 -6.05
C GLY A 15 -6.58 -7.66 -6.31
N VAL A 16 -5.92 -7.09 -5.32
CA VAL A 16 -4.59 -6.48 -5.43
C VAL A 16 -3.47 -7.49 -5.69
N GLY A 17 -3.56 -8.69 -5.10
CA GLY A 17 -2.49 -9.68 -5.17
C GLY A 17 -2.09 -10.09 -6.59
N PRO A 18 -3.03 -10.53 -7.44
CA PRO A 18 -2.74 -10.88 -8.85
C PRO A 18 -2.23 -9.69 -9.66
N HIS A 19 -2.67 -8.47 -9.36
CA HIS A 19 -2.19 -7.28 -10.05
C HIS A 19 -0.72 -6.98 -9.68
N ALA A 20 -0.40 -6.97 -8.38
CA ALA A 20 0.97 -6.79 -7.90
C ALA A 20 1.90 -7.88 -8.45
N SER A 21 1.45 -9.14 -8.48
CA SER A 21 2.20 -10.26 -9.03
C SER A 21 2.46 -10.13 -10.52
N ARG A 22 1.45 -9.77 -11.32
CA ARG A 22 1.63 -9.57 -12.78
C ARG A 22 2.59 -8.44 -13.10
N LEU A 23 2.47 -7.31 -12.39
CA LEU A 23 3.36 -6.17 -12.58
C LEU A 23 4.80 -6.51 -12.18
N SER A 24 4.99 -7.19 -11.04
CA SER A 24 6.33 -7.60 -10.59
C SER A 24 6.99 -8.55 -11.59
N LYS A 25 6.23 -9.52 -12.14
CA LYS A 25 6.73 -10.44 -13.16
C LYS A 25 7.14 -9.71 -14.43
N LYS A 26 6.29 -8.81 -14.94
CA LYS A 26 6.57 -8.04 -16.15
C LYS A 26 7.83 -7.18 -16.01
N LEU A 27 7.99 -6.48 -14.89
CA LEU A 27 9.19 -5.68 -14.65
C LEU A 27 10.45 -6.55 -14.48
N SER A 28 10.33 -7.74 -13.92
CA SER A 28 11.43 -8.71 -13.88
C SER A 28 11.85 -9.17 -15.28
N GLU A 29 10.87 -9.44 -16.17
CA GLU A 29 11.12 -9.78 -17.57
C GLU A 29 11.78 -8.63 -18.34
N GLU A 30 11.55 -7.38 -17.94
CA GLU A 30 12.20 -6.18 -18.49
C GLU A 30 13.61 -5.94 -17.88
N GLY A 31 14.13 -6.86 -17.05
CA GLY A 31 15.48 -6.81 -16.51
C GLY A 31 15.64 -6.00 -15.22
N HIS A 32 14.53 -5.75 -14.49
CA HIS A 32 14.60 -5.13 -13.17
C HIS A 32 14.81 -6.17 -12.07
N ASP A 33 15.57 -5.80 -11.04
CA ASP A 33 15.78 -6.61 -9.82
C ASP A 33 14.58 -6.42 -8.89
N ILE A 34 13.71 -7.42 -8.84
CA ILE A 34 12.44 -7.36 -8.10
C ILE A 34 12.54 -8.15 -6.80
N GLU A 35 12.28 -7.50 -5.68
CA GLU A 35 12.14 -8.12 -4.38
C GLU A 35 10.67 -8.01 -3.91
N LEU A 36 10.09 -9.13 -3.47
CA LEU A 36 8.75 -9.18 -2.89
C LEU A 36 8.89 -9.26 -1.37
N MET A 37 8.27 -8.33 -0.66
CA MET A 37 8.26 -8.38 0.81
C MET A 37 7.11 -9.27 1.27
N ASP A 38 7.45 -10.50 1.59
CA ASP A 38 6.55 -11.42 2.29
C ASP A 38 6.56 -11.11 3.80
N VAL A 39 5.37 -10.91 4.36
CA VAL A 39 5.17 -10.61 5.77
C VAL A 39 4.15 -11.59 6.34
N PRO A 40 4.53 -12.38 7.35
CA PRO A 40 3.57 -13.24 8.03
C PRO A 40 2.46 -12.39 8.65
N HIS A 41 1.23 -12.85 8.55
CA HIS A 41 0.07 -12.15 9.10
C HIS A 41 -0.95 -13.16 9.65
N ILE A 42 -1.75 -12.72 10.61
CA ILE A 42 -2.80 -13.54 11.20
C ILE A 42 -3.96 -13.66 10.20
N PRO A 43 -4.37 -14.88 9.78
CA PRO A 43 -5.37 -15.08 8.73
C PRO A 43 -6.82 -14.88 9.21
N VAL A 44 -7.04 -13.99 10.18
CA VAL A 44 -8.36 -13.61 10.69
C VAL A 44 -8.79 -12.28 10.08
N LYS A 45 -10.00 -12.21 9.52
CA LYS A 45 -10.52 -11.10 8.70
C LYS A 45 -10.21 -9.70 9.26
N ASN A 46 -10.42 -9.48 10.56
CA ASN A 46 -10.23 -8.16 11.18
C ASN A 46 -8.79 -7.90 11.67
N LEU A 47 -7.97 -8.93 11.78
CA LEU A 47 -6.59 -8.85 12.28
C LEU A 47 -5.54 -8.93 11.16
N LYS A 48 -5.93 -9.37 9.96
CA LYS A 48 -5.02 -9.55 8.83
C LYS A 48 -4.23 -8.27 8.51
N ASN A 49 -4.91 -7.18 8.24
CA ASN A 49 -4.26 -5.92 7.85
C ASN A 49 -3.47 -5.30 9.00
N LEU A 50 -3.97 -5.41 10.22
CA LEU A 50 -3.30 -4.87 11.41
C LEU A 50 -2.00 -5.64 11.70
N SER A 51 -2.06 -6.97 11.76
CA SER A 51 -0.88 -7.81 12.01
C SER A 51 0.15 -7.69 10.87
N PHE A 52 -0.30 -7.63 9.61
CA PHE A 52 0.55 -7.36 8.47
C PHE A 52 1.29 -6.01 8.62
N SER A 53 0.59 -4.94 8.98
CA SER A 53 1.21 -3.62 9.18
C SER A 53 2.22 -3.63 10.32
N ILE A 54 1.92 -4.27 11.45
CA ILE A 54 2.81 -4.34 12.62
C ILE A 54 4.06 -5.15 12.28
N PHE A 55 3.92 -6.40 11.87
CA PHE A 55 5.06 -7.28 11.57
C PHE A 55 5.87 -6.78 10.38
N GLY A 56 5.20 -6.23 9.37
CA GLY A 56 5.84 -5.62 8.23
C GLY A 56 6.63 -4.35 8.60
N THR A 57 6.12 -3.52 9.51
CA THR A 57 6.85 -2.34 10.01
C THR A 57 8.12 -2.77 10.74
N LEU A 58 8.06 -3.77 11.62
CA LEU A 58 9.24 -4.32 12.28
C LEU A 58 10.26 -4.84 11.28
N LYS A 59 9.81 -5.59 10.26
CA LYS A 59 10.65 -6.07 9.16
C LYS A 59 11.23 -4.91 8.33
N GLY A 60 10.45 -3.87 8.09
CA GLY A 60 10.87 -2.66 7.41
C GLY A 60 11.95 -1.89 8.15
N LEU A 61 11.81 -1.74 9.48
CA LEU A 61 12.79 -1.07 10.34
C LEU A 61 14.13 -1.82 10.37
N SER A 62 14.11 -3.16 10.31
CA SER A 62 15.31 -3.99 10.26
C SER A 62 15.93 -4.09 8.85
N ASN A 63 15.27 -3.57 7.83
CA ASN A 63 15.75 -3.62 6.45
C ASN A 63 16.80 -2.53 6.19
N SER A 64 18.07 -2.92 6.09
CA SER A 64 19.20 -2.02 5.79
C SER A 64 19.40 -1.73 4.30
N LYS A 65 18.69 -2.44 3.42
CA LYS A 65 18.82 -2.28 1.95
C LYS A 65 18.26 -0.93 1.50
N THR A 66 18.82 -0.43 0.40
CA THR A 66 18.30 0.75 -0.32
C THR A 66 17.78 0.31 -1.68
N TYR A 67 16.62 0.85 -2.07
CA TYR A 67 15.96 0.53 -3.33
C TYR A 67 15.89 1.76 -4.24
N ASP A 68 15.80 1.53 -5.54
CA ASP A 68 15.49 2.62 -6.48
C ASP A 68 14.01 3.00 -6.34
N VAL A 69 13.14 1.98 -6.23
CA VAL A 69 11.70 2.17 -6.05
C VAL A 69 11.18 1.23 -4.96
N VAL A 70 10.30 1.75 -4.10
CA VAL A 70 9.43 0.94 -3.25
C VAL A 70 8.00 1.15 -3.69
N HIS A 71 7.31 0.07 -4.06
CA HIS A 71 5.92 0.11 -4.48
C HIS A 71 5.04 -0.62 -3.46
N ALA A 72 4.26 0.14 -2.72
CA ALA A 72 3.33 -0.36 -1.70
C ALA A 72 1.90 -0.42 -2.27
N TRP A 73 1.16 -1.45 -1.87
CA TRP A 73 -0.21 -1.72 -2.31
C TRP A 73 -1.18 -1.61 -1.14
N ASN A 74 -2.07 -0.63 -1.21
CA ASN A 74 -3.03 -0.25 -0.17
C ASN A 74 -2.38 0.30 1.13
N LEU A 75 -3.18 0.97 1.92
CA LEU A 75 -2.76 1.68 3.14
C LEU A 75 -1.98 0.82 4.15
N PRO A 76 -2.32 -0.46 4.40
CA PRO A 76 -1.53 -1.29 5.31
C PRO A 76 -0.05 -1.42 4.91
N SER A 77 0.25 -1.45 3.60
CA SER A 77 1.62 -1.52 3.08
C SER A 77 2.37 -0.20 3.19
N ALA A 78 1.67 0.93 3.22
CA ALA A 78 2.29 2.25 3.35
C ALA A 78 3.01 2.43 4.71
N PHE A 79 2.50 1.83 5.78
CA PHE A 79 3.18 1.84 7.09
C PHE A 79 4.55 1.17 7.04
N ILE A 80 4.68 0.12 6.24
CA ILE A 80 5.95 -0.57 6.02
C ILE A 80 6.86 0.28 5.13
N MET A 81 6.32 0.76 4.00
CA MET A 81 7.03 1.60 3.02
C MET A 81 7.68 2.83 3.66
N LYS A 82 7.03 3.45 4.64
CA LYS A 82 7.53 4.62 5.36
C LYS A 82 8.96 4.42 5.87
N HIS A 83 9.27 3.22 6.37
CA HIS A 83 10.54 2.89 7.04
C HIS A 83 11.61 2.32 6.10
N ILE A 84 11.29 2.07 4.84
CA ILE A 84 12.23 1.54 3.84
C ILE A 84 12.96 2.70 3.14
N LYS A 85 14.27 2.55 2.94
CA LYS A 85 15.08 3.52 2.20
C LYS A 85 14.88 3.33 0.70
N ALA A 86 14.43 4.37 0.00
CA ALA A 86 14.23 4.34 -1.45
C ALA A 86 14.42 5.73 -2.06
N LYS A 87 14.77 5.78 -3.37
CA LYS A 87 14.82 7.03 -4.14
C LYS A 87 13.41 7.53 -4.49
N LYS A 88 12.48 6.58 -4.75
CA LYS A 88 11.06 6.85 -5.02
C LYS A 88 10.16 5.88 -4.28
N LYS A 89 9.06 6.39 -3.74
CA LYS A 89 8.02 5.63 -3.05
C LYS A 89 6.70 5.78 -3.79
N ILE A 90 6.12 4.67 -4.23
CA ILE A 90 4.85 4.62 -4.94
C ILE A 90 3.83 3.93 -4.06
N LEU A 91 2.63 4.50 -3.94
CA LEU A 91 1.52 3.89 -3.21
C LEU A 91 0.32 3.74 -4.15
N SER A 92 -0.06 2.50 -4.43
CA SER A 92 -1.27 2.17 -5.20
C SER A 92 -2.45 1.94 -4.28
N ILE A 93 -3.56 2.64 -4.53
CA ILE A 93 -4.80 2.55 -3.76
C ILE A 93 -5.93 2.04 -4.66
N HIS A 94 -6.60 0.97 -4.24
CA HIS A 94 -7.69 0.31 -4.99
C HIS A 94 -9.08 0.51 -4.38
N GLY A 95 -9.23 1.45 -3.47
CA GLY A 95 -10.52 1.81 -2.86
C GLY A 95 -10.38 2.94 -1.85
N VAL A 96 -11.46 3.65 -1.59
CA VAL A 96 -11.48 4.74 -0.59
C VAL A 96 -11.56 4.11 0.80
N TYR A 97 -10.46 4.13 1.53
CA TYR A 97 -10.32 3.43 2.80
C TYR A 97 -11.25 3.99 3.89
N SER A 98 -11.37 5.31 3.97
CA SER A 98 -12.28 5.99 4.90
C SER A 98 -13.75 5.57 4.69
N ASP A 99 -14.17 5.30 3.45
CA ASP A 99 -15.53 4.84 3.18
C ASP A 99 -15.73 3.38 3.61
N GLN A 100 -14.73 2.54 3.39
CA GLN A 100 -14.77 1.15 3.86
C GLN A 100 -14.84 1.08 5.39
N VAL A 101 -14.12 1.95 6.10
CA VAL A 101 -14.17 2.01 7.57
C VAL A 101 -15.50 2.59 8.06
N LYS A 102 -16.06 3.61 7.41
CA LYS A 102 -17.37 4.19 7.76
C LYS A 102 -18.52 3.19 7.61
N MET A 103 -18.45 2.30 6.63
CA MET A 103 -19.42 1.22 6.47
C MET A 103 -19.39 0.19 7.60
N LEU A 104 -18.24 0.06 8.27
CA LEU A 104 -18.01 -0.97 9.31
C LEU A 104 -18.04 -0.42 10.73
N HIS A 105 -17.91 0.91 10.92
CA HIS A 105 -17.76 1.56 12.22
C HIS A 105 -18.51 2.89 12.29
N SER A 106 -18.59 3.49 13.50
CA SER A 106 -19.32 4.76 13.73
C SER A 106 -18.69 5.96 13.01
N LYS A 107 -19.49 7.04 12.82
CA LYS A 107 -19.05 8.31 12.18
C LYS A 107 -17.82 8.95 12.85
N LEU A 108 -17.67 8.84 14.17
CA LEU A 108 -16.53 9.38 14.92
C LEU A 108 -15.21 8.68 14.51
N THR A 109 -15.24 7.37 14.37
CA THR A 109 -14.09 6.57 13.92
C THR A 109 -13.71 6.95 12.47
N GLY A 110 -14.70 7.24 11.62
CA GLY A 110 -14.48 7.65 10.24
C GLY A 110 -13.67 8.94 10.09
N ASN A 111 -13.91 9.95 10.93
CA ASN A 111 -13.18 11.23 10.86
C ASN A 111 -11.71 11.10 11.30
N LEU A 112 -11.44 10.33 12.35
CA LEU A 112 -10.08 10.05 12.79
C LEU A 112 -9.31 9.27 11.72
N VAL A 113 -9.95 8.31 11.07
CA VAL A 113 -9.36 7.52 9.99
C VAL A 113 -9.05 8.40 8.78
N THR A 114 -9.94 9.33 8.40
CA THR A 114 -9.71 10.24 7.27
C THR A 114 -8.48 11.13 7.49
N SER A 115 -8.29 11.67 8.70
CA SER A 115 -7.11 12.47 9.04
C SER A 115 -5.82 11.64 8.96
N LYS A 116 -5.83 10.41 9.46
CA LYS A 116 -4.69 9.50 9.38
C LYS A 116 -4.42 9.03 7.95
N GLU A 117 -5.45 8.81 7.16
CA GLU A 117 -5.36 8.44 5.75
C GLU A 117 -4.60 9.49 4.95
N SER A 118 -4.95 10.79 5.11
CA SER A 118 -4.22 11.88 4.45
C SER A 118 -2.73 11.86 4.79
N GLN A 119 -2.39 11.71 6.06
CA GLN A 119 -1.00 11.64 6.52
C GLN A 119 -0.24 10.44 5.90
N VAL A 120 -0.90 9.29 5.76
CA VAL A 120 -0.30 8.08 5.19
C VAL A 120 -0.01 8.25 3.70
N LEU A 121 -0.90 8.94 2.97
CA LEU A 121 -0.71 9.24 1.55
C LEU A 121 0.51 10.15 1.32
N ASP A 122 0.83 11.05 2.26
CA ASP A 122 1.99 11.95 2.18
C ASP A 122 3.35 11.23 2.32
N TRP A 123 3.36 9.95 2.67
CA TRP A 123 4.62 9.17 2.71
C TRP A 123 5.05 8.64 1.34
N ALA A 124 4.21 8.78 0.33
CA ALA A 124 4.51 8.41 -1.04
C ALA A 124 4.90 9.63 -1.88
N ASP A 125 5.84 9.45 -2.77
CA ASP A 125 6.19 10.45 -3.80
C ASP A 125 5.20 10.45 -4.96
N VAL A 126 4.56 9.29 -5.20
CA VAL A 126 3.58 9.08 -6.27
C VAL A 126 2.42 8.25 -5.74
N LEU A 127 1.22 8.72 -5.98
CA LEU A 127 -0.03 8.01 -5.69
C LEU A 127 -0.62 7.49 -7.00
N THR A 128 -0.98 6.21 -7.05
CA THR A 128 -1.60 5.60 -8.23
C THR A 128 -2.90 4.88 -7.90
N THR A 129 -3.79 4.80 -8.86
CA THR A 129 -5.02 4.01 -8.76
C THR A 129 -5.48 3.55 -10.15
N ASP A 130 -6.12 2.40 -10.21
CA ASP A 130 -6.81 1.89 -11.40
C ASP A 130 -8.27 2.35 -11.53
N SER A 131 -8.73 3.17 -10.59
CA SER A 131 -10.13 3.60 -10.49
C SER A 131 -10.29 5.12 -10.58
N LYS A 132 -10.92 5.57 -11.66
CA LYS A 132 -11.29 6.99 -11.80
C LYS A 132 -12.19 7.49 -10.66
N TYR A 133 -13.04 6.63 -10.11
CA TYR A 133 -13.84 6.95 -8.94
C TYR A 133 -12.95 7.24 -7.71
N VAL A 134 -11.97 6.39 -7.44
CA VAL A 134 -11.03 6.57 -6.33
C VAL A 134 -10.25 7.87 -6.50
N GLN A 135 -9.73 8.15 -7.69
CA GLN A 135 -9.03 9.39 -8.01
C GLN A 135 -9.88 10.63 -7.70
N LEU A 136 -11.14 10.67 -8.17
CA LEU A 136 -12.05 11.80 -7.94
C LEU A 136 -12.40 11.97 -6.46
N GLU A 137 -12.65 10.89 -5.74
CA GLU A 137 -12.99 10.94 -4.32
C GLU A 137 -11.82 11.44 -3.46
N TYR A 138 -10.60 11.01 -3.72
CA TYR A 138 -9.42 11.51 -3.00
C TYR A 138 -9.11 12.97 -3.35
N LYS A 139 -9.27 13.36 -4.60
CA LYS A 139 -9.17 14.78 -4.99
C LYS A 139 -10.17 15.63 -4.24
N LYS A 140 -11.45 15.21 -4.20
CA LYS A 140 -12.53 15.94 -3.52
C LYS A 140 -12.38 15.99 -2.01
N LYS A 141 -12.01 14.86 -1.37
CA LYS A 141 -11.97 14.74 0.10
C LYS A 141 -10.68 15.24 0.72
N LEU A 142 -9.55 15.04 0.06
CA LEU A 142 -8.22 15.28 0.62
C LEU A 142 -7.33 16.18 -0.25
N GLY A 143 -7.80 16.63 -1.41
CA GLY A 143 -7.01 17.41 -2.37
C GLY A 143 -5.82 16.65 -2.96
N LYS A 144 -5.82 15.31 -2.89
CA LYS A 144 -4.72 14.46 -3.39
C LYS A 144 -4.92 14.14 -4.87
N ASP A 145 -3.85 14.28 -5.63
CA ASP A 145 -3.80 13.87 -7.03
C ASP A 145 -3.21 12.47 -7.15
N PHE A 146 -3.78 11.69 -8.07
CA PHE A 146 -3.37 10.32 -8.40
C PHE A 146 -3.05 10.24 -9.88
N GLU A 147 -2.00 9.50 -10.21
CA GLU A 147 -1.63 9.11 -11.56
C GLU A 147 -2.37 7.85 -12.01
#